data_fd2fbbf46b951c1b07bfe91ca63cc481
#
_entry.id   fd2fbbf46b951c1b07bfe91ca63cc481
#
_cell.length_a   1.000
_cell.length_b   1.000
_cell.length_c   1.000
_cell.angle_alpha   90.00
_cell.angle_beta   90.00
_cell.angle_gamma   90.00
#
_symmetry.space_group_name_H-M   'P 1'
#
loop_
_entity.id
_entity.type
_entity.pdbx_description
1 polymer ?
#
loop_
_entity_poly.entity_id
_entity_poly.type
_entity_poly.pdbx_seq_one_letter_code
_entity_poly.pdbx_strand_id
1 'polypeptide(L)'
;MTAAKYKIDNITAFLDRNFIQQDSYTEKIMPLDEELVGNDLTEMWKDASRWKTGDKWRSFGWNVIEVDGHRTEQISDAIRRANETKGLPSIIIARTVKGKGVEHMEDNPQWHGKAPQQDIVPIIEDELESQFMIAPSIIAGDMSNLGKEVERCNEGRADYIHLDVMDGQFVPNKTFDHTEIQKLRSLSLLPFDTHLMINDPVKHVRNYIDAGSDIITVHAEVCDESSFGEICDQLHSSQVGIGLAINPDTDLPEWSYKFVEILDQIIVMSVVPGKSGQKFIESTHEKIQRITKDLNDHKFEGYIEVDGGVNLENIGACFADGGRAFVGGSAIIGQSDVRMIIKEFRNQVLDSRRRLLIKKAHDLGGIDLVNKWIDLHVVGKKKDGLIQIAKELGFQ
;
A
#
# COMPACT_ATOMS: atom_id res chain seq x y z
N MET A 1 12.35 -28.41 19.13
CA MET A 1 12.15 -29.08 20.43
C MET A 1 13.26 -28.76 21.42
N THR A 2 14.55 -28.92 21.11
CA THR A 2 15.67 -28.70 22.06
C THR A 2 15.68 -27.29 22.66
N ALA A 3 15.58 -26.23 21.85
CA ALA A 3 15.56 -24.85 22.34
C ALA A 3 14.42 -24.59 23.34
N ALA A 4 13.22 -25.07 23.07
CA ALA A 4 12.06 -24.93 23.97
C ALA A 4 12.29 -25.75 25.28
N LYS A 5 12.81 -26.96 25.18
CA LYS A 5 13.13 -27.79 26.35
C LYS A 5 14.08 -27.08 27.33
N TYR A 6 15.10 -26.41 26.81
CA TYR A 6 16.08 -25.68 27.62
C TYR A 6 15.71 -24.22 27.88
N LYS A 7 14.49 -23.79 27.50
CA LYS A 7 13.96 -22.43 27.70
C LYS A 7 14.92 -21.35 27.16
N ILE A 8 15.49 -21.60 25.98
CA ILE A 8 16.40 -20.65 25.33
C ILE A 8 15.56 -19.55 24.71
N ASP A 9 15.47 -18.40 25.37
CA ASP A 9 14.61 -17.27 25.01
C ASP A 9 15.32 -16.14 24.23
N ASN A 10 16.60 -16.32 23.94
CA ASN A 10 17.41 -15.42 23.11
C ASN A 10 17.61 -15.93 21.67
N ILE A 11 16.81 -16.90 21.24
CA ILE A 11 16.76 -17.36 19.85
C ILE A 11 15.47 -16.87 19.21
N THR A 12 15.62 -16.09 18.14
CA THR A 12 14.53 -15.75 17.22
C THR A 12 14.85 -16.31 15.85
N ALA A 13 14.00 -17.20 15.36
CA ALA A 13 14.11 -17.76 14.02
C ALA A 13 13.14 -17.03 13.08
N PHE A 14 13.55 -16.86 11.82
CA PHE A 14 12.66 -16.42 10.74
C PHE A 14 12.37 -17.57 9.80
N LEU A 15 11.10 -17.78 9.50
CA LEU A 15 10.65 -18.66 8.43
C LEU A 15 10.09 -17.79 7.29
N ASP A 16 10.85 -17.64 6.21
CA ASP A 16 10.36 -17.09 4.96
C ASP A 16 9.38 -18.08 4.31
N ARG A 17 8.09 -17.82 4.46
CA ARG A 17 7.01 -18.67 3.97
C ARG A 17 6.52 -18.17 2.61
N ASN A 18 7.34 -18.36 1.57
CA ASN A 18 7.06 -17.92 0.20
C ASN A 18 6.38 -18.98 -0.69
N PHE A 19 6.04 -20.15 -0.14
CA PHE A 19 5.35 -21.27 -0.79
C PHE A 19 6.06 -21.87 -2.01
N ILE A 20 7.28 -21.44 -2.34
CA ILE A 20 8.06 -21.95 -3.46
C ILE A 20 9.30 -22.67 -2.93
N GLN A 21 9.61 -23.78 -3.54
CA GLN A 21 10.84 -24.53 -3.36
C GLN A 21 11.46 -24.78 -4.74
N GLN A 22 12.75 -24.66 -4.84
CA GLN A 22 13.63 -24.76 -6.00
C GLN A 22 12.96 -25.09 -7.36
N ASP A 23 12.23 -26.19 -7.47
CA ASP A 23 11.67 -26.70 -8.72
C ASP A 23 10.13 -26.57 -8.82
N SER A 24 9.43 -26.25 -7.71
CA SER A 24 7.97 -26.19 -7.69
C SER A 24 7.44 -25.54 -6.41
N TYR A 25 6.14 -25.59 -6.23
CA TYR A 25 5.48 -25.14 -4.99
C TYR A 25 5.79 -26.09 -3.83
N THR A 26 6.10 -25.52 -2.65
CA THR A 26 6.43 -26.28 -1.44
C THR A 26 5.38 -27.34 -1.11
N GLU A 27 4.09 -26.98 -1.21
CA GLU A 27 2.99 -27.87 -0.86
C GLU A 27 2.82 -29.05 -1.83
N LYS A 28 3.39 -28.99 -3.03
CA LYS A 28 3.43 -30.12 -3.95
C LYS A 28 4.58 -31.11 -3.65
N ILE A 29 5.70 -30.61 -3.11
CA ILE A 29 6.92 -31.40 -2.85
C ILE A 29 6.94 -31.88 -1.42
N MET A 30 6.66 -31.01 -0.47
CA MET A 30 6.66 -31.30 0.96
C MET A 30 5.57 -30.48 1.65
N PRO A 31 4.34 -31.00 1.75
CA PRO A 31 3.22 -30.28 2.33
C PRO A 31 3.48 -29.90 3.78
N LEU A 32 3.51 -28.61 4.07
CA LEU A 32 3.57 -28.08 5.43
C LEU A 32 2.15 -27.82 5.98
N ASP A 33 1.21 -27.57 5.09
CA ASP A 33 -0.19 -27.29 5.38
C ASP A 33 -1.09 -28.20 4.52
N GLU A 34 -1.71 -29.23 5.13
CA GLU A 34 -2.35 -30.37 4.43
C GLU A 34 -3.55 -30.03 3.55
N GLU A 35 -4.15 -28.85 3.67
CA GLU A 35 -5.37 -28.46 2.95
C GLU A 35 -5.11 -27.63 1.68
N LEU A 36 -3.85 -27.39 1.34
CA LEU A 36 -3.47 -26.50 0.23
C LEU A 36 -3.13 -27.25 -1.07
N VAL A 37 -3.71 -28.40 -1.29
CA VAL A 37 -3.55 -29.19 -2.53
C VAL A 37 -4.55 -28.70 -3.58
N GLY A 38 -4.36 -27.50 -4.08
CA GLY A 38 -5.16 -26.90 -5.14
C GLY A 38 -4.34 -25.94 -6.01
N ASN A 39 -4.75 -25.81 -7.27
CA ASN A 39 -4.02 -25.03 -8.29
C ASN A 39 -4.18 -23.51 -8.18
N ASP A 40 -4.87 -22.99 -7.16
CA ASP A 40 -5.12 -21.57 -7.02
C ASP A 40 -4.50 -21.00 -5.75
N LEU A 41 -3.27 -20.51 -5.88
CA LEU A 41 -2.54 -19.85 -4.79
C LEU A 41 -3.24 -18.56 -4.32
N THR A 42 -4.09 -17.96 -5.17
CA THR A 42 -4.86 -16.77 -4.78
C THR A 42 -5.94 -17.11 -3.76
N GLU A 43 -6.40 -18.38 -3.72
CA GLU A 43 -7.32 -18.88 -2.68
C GLU A 43 -6.59 -19.11 -1.33
N MET A 44 -5.28 -19.35 -1.33
CA MET A 44 -4.50 -19.58 -0.11
C MET A 44 -4.53 -18.41 0.86
N TRP A 45 -4.68 -17.19 0.36
CA TRP A 45 -4.74 -15.98 1.16
C TRP A 45 -6.12 -15.71 1.76
N LYS A 46 -7.14 -16.49 1.36
CA LYS A 46 -8.54 -16.23 1.75
C LYS A 46 -8.89 -16.61 3.18
N ASP A 47 -8.12 -17.49 3.81
CA ASP A 47 -8.45 -17.96 5.15
C ASP A 47 -7.21 -18.08 6.05
N ALA A 48 -6.99 -17.04 6.86
CA ALA A 48 -5.90 -17.03 7.85
C ALA A 48 -6.06 -18.10 8.94
N SER A 49 -7.28 -18.65 9.14
CA SER A 49 -7.57 -19.66 10.15
C SER A 49 -7.02 -21.05 9.81
N ARG A 50 -6.62 -21.28 8.56
CA ARG A 50 -6.12 -22.59 8.06
C ARG A 50 -4.61 -22.79 8.19
N TRP A 51 -3.91 -22.00 8.97
CA TRP A 51 -2.45 -21.99 9.00
C TRP A 51 -1.88 -22.96 10.03
N LYS A 52 -1.70 -24.19 9.60
CA LYS A 52 -1.17 -25.29 10.44
C LYS A 52 0.33 -25.18 10.72
N THR A 53 1.12 -24.44 9.92
CA THR A 53 2.56 -24.28 10.14
C THR A 53 2.87 -23.67 11.51
N GLY A 54 2.15 -22.61 11.89
CA GLY A 54 2.29 -21.99 13.21
C GLY A 54 1.97 -22.96 14.35
N ASP A 55 0.93 -23.78 14.20
CA ASP A 55 0.53 -24.77 15.21
C ASP A 55 1.56 -25.86 15.42
N LYS A 56 2.25 -26.29 14.37
CA LYS A 56 3.38 -27.22 14.47
C LYS A 56 4.50 -26.65 15.35
N TRP A 57 4.85 -25.37 15.17
CA TRP A 57 5.84 -24.72 16.00
C TRP A 57 5.37 -24.49 17.43
N ARG A 58 4.09 -24.11 17.65
CA ARG A 58 3.49 -24.02 18.99
C ARG A 58 3.54 -25.35 19.72
N SER A 59 3.26 -26.47 19.04
CA SER A 59 3.33 -27.81 19.62
C SER A 59 4.74 -28.23 20.05
N PHE A 60 5.77 -27.62 19.46
CA PHE A 60 7.16 -27.78 19.86
C PHE A 60 7.60 -26.83 20.97
N GLY A 61 6.69 -26.03 21.52
CA GLY A 61 6.95 -25.10 22.62
C GLY A 61 7.62 -23.79 22.21
N TRP A 62 7.41 -23.34 20.96
CA TRP A 62 7.89 -22.04 20.49
C TRP A 62 6.80 -20.97 20.62
N ASN A 63 7.21 -19.75 20.95
CA ASN A 63 6.40 -18.55 20.71
C ASN A 63 6.33 -18.31 19.20
N VAL A 64 5.12 -18.21 18.65
CA VAL A 64 4.91 -18.07 17.20
C VAL A 64 4.28 -16.71 16.92
N ILE A 65 4.95 -15.94 16.07
CA ILE A 65 4.48 -14.64 15.58
C ILE A 65 4.36 -14.75 14.06
N GLU A 66 3.16 -14.49 13.53
CA GLU A 66 2.89 -14.56 12.09
C GLU A 66 2.71 -13.15 11.55
N VAL A 67 3.38 -12.82 10.45
CA VAL A 67 3.40 -11.49 9.85
C VAL A 67 3.31 -11.55 8.33
N ASP A 68 2.85 -10.48 7.71
CA ASP A 68 3.10 -10.20 6.30
C ASP A 68 4.57 -9.80 6.14
N GLY A 69 5.35 -10.63 5.43
CA GLY A 69 6.79 -10.44 5.24
C GLY A 69 7.14 -9.31 4.27
N HIS A 70 6.14 -8.64 3.68
CA HIS A 70 6.31 -7.44 2.88
C HIS A 70 5.93 -6.14 3.61
N ARG A 71 5.62 -6.26 4.93
CA ARG A 71 5.27 -5.13 5.80
C ARG A 71 6.37 -4.93 6.83
N THR A 72 7.21 -3.91 6.63
CA THR A 72 8.35 -3.60 7.50
C THR A 72 7.91 -3.35 8.94
N GLU A 73 6.76 -2.70 9.13
CA GLU A 73 6.18 -2.37 10.43
C GLU A 73 5.83 -3.66 11.19
N GLN A 74 5.21 -4.62 10.52
CA GLN A 74 4.87 -5.92 11.13
C GLN A 74 6.12 -6.72 11.48
N ILE A 75 7.16 -6.68 10.63
CA ILE A 75 8.44 -7.33 10.90
C ILE A 75 9.11 -6.70 12.13
N SER A 76 9.15 -5.38 12.20
CA SER A 76 9.73 -4.64 13.33
C SER A 76 9.00 -4.92 14.64
N ASP A 77 7.66 -4.90 14.64
CA ASP A 77 6.85 -5.27 15.80
C ASP A 77 7.08 -6.73 16.22
N ALA A 78 7.16 -7.65 15.26
CA ALA A 78 7.42 -9.06 15.55
C ALA A 78 8.78 -9.28 16.21
N ILE A 79 9.82 -8.58 15.76
CA ILE A 79 11.16 -8.63 16.39
C ILE A 79 11.10 -8.09 17.82
N ARG A 80 10.43 -6.96 18.05
CA ARG A 80 10.24 -6.38 19.38
C ARG A 80 9.55 -7.39 20.31
N ARG A 81 8.41 -7.97 19.90
CA ARG A 81 7.65 -8.97 20.66
C ARG A 81 8.45 -10.25 20.92
N ALA A 82 9.25 -10.70 19.95
CA ALA A 82 10.14 -11.84 20.15
C ALA A 82 11.19 -11.56 21.23
N ASN A 83 11.78 -10.36 21.26
CA ASN A 83 12.77 -9.96 22.27
C ASN A 83 12.17 -9.80 23.68
N GLU A 84 10.90 -9.44 23.78
CA GLU A 84 10.16 -9.32 25.05
C GLU A 84 9.74 -10.68 25.61
N THR A 85 9.63 -11.73 24.77
CA THR A 85 9.23 -13.08 25.16
C THR A 85 10.32 -13.74 26.01
N LYS A 86 9.96 -14.22 27.22
CA LYS A 86 10.89 -14.90 28.12
C LYS A 86 10.53 -16.36 28.31
N GLY A 87 11.58 -17.18 28.47
CA GLY A 87 11.46 -18.61 28.75
C GLY A 87 11.03 -19.47 27.54
N LEU A 88 10.88 -18.89 26.37
CA LEU A 88 10.54 -19.61 25.12
C LEU A 88 11.35 -19.04 23.95
N PRO A 89 11.85 -19.89 23.04
CA PRO A 89 12.37 -19.43 21.75
C PRO A 89 11.22 -18.89 20.90
N SER A 90 11.51 -17.90 20.07
CA SER A 90 10.52 -17.28 19.17
C SER A 90 10.77 -17.67 17.72
N ILE A 91 9.69 -17.86 16.96
CA ILE A 91 9.73 -17.96 15.50
C ILE A 91 8.79 -16.93 14.89
N ILE A 92 9.32 -16.18 13.95
CA ILE A 92 8.55 -15.25 13.12
C ILE A 92 8.31 -15.94 11.78
N ILE A 93 7.05 -16.21 11.47
CA ILE A 93 6.63 -16.76 10.20
C ILE A 93 6.26 -15.60 9.31
N ALA A 94 7.19 -15.18 8.45
CA ALA A 94 7.02 -14.11 7.52
C ALA A 94 6.45 -14.65 6.20
N ARG A 95 5.26 -14.22 5.86
CA ARG A 95 4.60 -14.63 4.62
C ARG A 95 5.01 -13.69 3.54
N THR A 96 5.61 -14.24 2.50
CA THR A 96 6.12 -13.49 1.36
C THR A 96 5.59 -14.05 0.06
N VAL A 97 5.63 -13.22 -0.97
CA VAL A 97 5.40 -13.58 -2.36
C VAL A 97 6.74 -13.50 -3.07
N LYS A 98 7.24 -14.64 -3.56
CA LYS A 98 8.47 -14.64 -4.34
C LYS A 98 8.27 -13.82 -5.62
N GLY A 99 9.19 -12.91 -5.92
CA GLY A 99 9.10 -12.01 -7.08
C GLY A 99 8.09 -10.87 -6.90
N LYS A 100 7.71 -10.55 -5.66
CA LYS A 100 6.77 -9.47 -5.32
C LYS A 100 7.12 -8.18 -6.06
N GLY A 101 6.10 -7.57 -6.67
CA GLY A 101 6.19 -6.32 -7.43
C GLY A 101 6.31 -6.52 -8.95
N VAL A 102 6.69 -7.73 -9.41
CA VAL A 102 6.79 -8.03 -10.84
C VAL A 102 5.81 -9.14 -11.20
N GLU A 103 4.73 -8.80 -11.88
CA GLU A 103 3.54 -9.66 -12.02
C GLU A 103 3.83 -11.05 -12.61
N HIS A 104 4.72 -11.15 -13.61
CA HIS A 104 5.07 -12.42 -14.23
C HIS A 104 6.07 -13.26 -13.40
N MET A 105 6.71 -12.66 -12.39
CA MET A 105 7.61 -13.33 -11.46
C MET A 105 6.91 -13.74 -10.17
N GLU A 106 5.83 -13.06 -9.80
CA GLU A 106 5.09 -13.35 -8.56
C GLU A 106 4.58 -14.80 -8.55
N ASP A 107 4.90 -15.51 -7.46
CA ASP A 107 4.51 -16.90 -7.21
C ASP A 107 4.84 -17.87 -8.38
N ASN A 108 5.84 -17.53 -9.18
CA ASN A 108 6.21 -18.30 -10.35
C ASN A 108 7.54 -19.06 -10.14
N PRO A 109 7.51 -20.39 -9.88
CA PRO A 109 8.72 -21.20 -9.67
C PRO A 109 9.70 -21.15 -10.85
N GLN A 110 9.22 -20.87 -12.07
CA GLN A 110 10.10 -20.80 -13.24
C GLN A 110 11.13 -19.68 -13.17
N TRP A 111 10.92 -18.68 -12.29
CA TRP A 111 11.85 -17.59 -12.03
C TRP A 111 12.81 -17.85 -10.87
N HIS A 112 12.79 -19.06 -10.30
CA HIS A 112 13.75 -19.40 -9.26
C HIS A 112 15.17 -19.48 -9.84
N GLY A 113 16.06 -18.60 -9.37
CA GLY A 113 17.46 -18.55 -9.83
C GLY A 113 17.67 -18.05 -11.26
N LYS A 114 16.69 -17.39 -11.85
CA LYS A 114 16.79 -16.76 -13.18
C LYS A 114 16.79 -15.26 -13.08
N ALA A 115 17.60 -14.60 -13.91
CA ALA A 115 17.55 -13.16 -14.14
C ALA A 115 16.69 -12.85 -15.38
N PRO A 116 16.03 -11.67 -15.43
CA PRO A 116 15.32 -11.21 -16.61
C PRO A 116 16.28 -10.96 -17.78
N GLN A 117 15.78 -11.07 -19.00
CA GLN A 117 16.53 -10.73 -20.18
C GLN A 117 16.65 -9.21 -20.27
N GLN A 118 17.80 -8.72 -20.80
CA GLN A 118 18.16 -7.31 -20.79
C GLN A 118 17.13 -6.39 -21.47
N ASP A 119 16.47 -6.86 -22.51
CA ASP A 119 15.49 -6.08 -23.26
C ASP A 119 14.14 -5.89 -22.55
N ILE A 120 13.82 -6.72 -21.55
CA ILE A 120 12.61 -6.56 -20.73
C ILE A 120 12.87 -5.82 -19.41
N VAL A 121 14.13 -5.59 -19.06
CA VAL A 121 14.48 -4.89 -17.80
C VAL A 121 13.80 -3.52 -17.70
N PRO A 122 13.77 -2.66 -18.74
CA PRO A 122 13.11 -1.35 -18.64
C PRO A 122 11.59 -1.44 -18.37
N ILE A 123 10.93 -2.54 -18.81
CA ILE A 123 9.50 -2.76 -18.53
C ILE A 123 9.31 -3.18 -17.07
N ILE A 124 10.22 -3.99 -16.54
CA ILE A 124 10.22 -4.42 -15.13
C ILE A 124 10.49 -3.24 -14.20
N GLU A 125 11.42 -2.36 -14.58
CA GLU A 125 11.71 -1.13 -13.83
C GLU A 125 10.47 -0.25 -13.74
N ASP A 126 9.79 0.02 -14.86
CA ASP A 126 8.51 0.75 -14.86
C ASP A 126 7.43 0.05 -14.01
N GLU A 127 7.40 -1.28 -14.01
CA GLU A 127 6.46 -2.05 -13.19
C GLU A 127 6.76 -1.92 -11.69
N LEU A 128 8.02 -1.91 -11.30
CA LEU A 128 8.46 -1.70 -9.92
C LEU A 128 8.24 -0.26 -9.44
N GLU A 129 8.50 0.73 -10.29
CA GLU A 129 8.28 2.14 -10.01
C GLU A 129 6.79 2.52 -9.96
N SER A 130 5.94 1.75 -10.64
CA SER A 130 4.49 1.94 -10.69
C SER A 130 3.72 1.16 -9.63
N GLN A 131 4.32 0.92 -8.46
CA GLN A 131 3.59 0.37 -7.31
C GLN A 131 2.53 1.36 -6.83
N PHE A 132 1.47 0.84 -6.24
CA PHE A 132 0.34 1.66 -5.80
C PHE A 132 -0.25 1.16 -4.48
N MET A 133 -0.94 2.06 -3.79
CA MET A 133 -1.57 1.82 -2.50
C MET A 133 -3.06 2.16 -2.54
N ILE A 134 -3.85 1.39 -1.78
CA ILE A 134 -5.27 1.67 -1.53
C ILE A 134 -5.41 2.04 -0.06
N ALA A 135 -5.90 3.25 0.19
CA ALA A 135 -6.03 3.87 1.50
C ALA A 135 -7.51 4.15 1.82
N PRO A 136 -8.24 3.23 2.49
CA PRO A 136 -9.61 3.50 2.91
C PRO A 136 -9.66 4.65 3.93
N SER A 137 -10.52 5.66 3.67
CA SER A 137 -10.81 6.71 4.64
C SER A 137 -11.94 6.30 5.57
N ILE A 138 -11.64 6.13 6.85
CA ILE A 138 -12.58 5.63 7.85
C ILE A 138 -13.70 6.60 8.23
N ILE A 139 -13.58 7.90 7.88
CA ILE A 139 -14.67 8.87 8.13
C ILE A 139 -15.95 8.58 7.35
N ALA A 140 -15.86 7.75 6.31
CA ALA A 140 -17.02 7.34 5.53
C ALA A 140 -17.83 6.21 6.21
N GLY A 141 -17.36 5.67 7.31
CA GLY A 141 -17.97 4.59 8.07
C GLY A 141 -18.76 5.06 9.30
N ASP A 142 -18.85 4.19 10.28
CA ASP A 142 -19.55 4.48 11.53
C ASP A 142 -18.64 5.27 12.48
N MET A 143 -18.81 6.60 12.50
CA MET A 143 -18.04 7.52 13.36
C MET A 143 -18.25 7.24 14.86
N SER A 144 -19.29 6.50 15.25
CA SER A 144 -19.49 6.08 16.66
C SER A 144 -18.66 4.85 17.03
N ASN A 145 -18.09 4.14 16.04
CA ASN A 145 -17.31 2.92 16.25
C ASN A 145 -16.15 2.81 15.23
N LEU A 146 -15.25 3.77 15.25
CA LEU A 146 -14.08 3.81 14.35
C LEU A 146 -13.16 2.59 14.49
N GLY A 147 -13.09 1.97 15.67
CA GLY A 147 -12.32 0.74 15.90
C GLY A 147 -12.77 -0.39 14.97
N LYS A 148 -14.08 -0.53 14.74
CA LYS A 148 -14.61 -1.52 13.79
C LYS A 148 -14.21 -1.19 12.35
N GLU A 149 -14.16 0.08 11.97
CA GLU A 149 -13.74 0.46 10.63
C GLU A 149 -12.25 0.17 10.41
N VAL A 150 -11.41 0.35 11.43
CA VAL A 150 -10.00 -0.05 11.42
C VAL A 150 -9.86 -1.58 11.25
N GLU A 151 -10.66 -2.38 11.96
CA GLU A 151 -10.68 -3.84 11.81
C GLU A 151 -11.06 -4.24 10.36
N ARG A 152 -12.08 -3.60 9.79
CA ARG A 152 -12.49 -3.83 8.39
C ARG A 152 -11.37 -3.50 7.39
N CYS A 153 -10.58 -2.46 7.63
CA CYS A 153 -9.41 -2.13 6.80
C CYS A 153 -8.32 -3.22 6.92
N ASN A 154 -8.05 -3.72 8.14
CA ASN A 154 -7.11 -4.82 8.37
C ASN A 154 -7.54 -6.09 7.62
N GLU A 155 -8.81 -6.51 7.76
CA GLU A 155 -9.39 -7.66 7.09
C GLU A 155 -9.42 -7.48 5.56
N GLY A 156 -9.69 -6.25 5.12
CA GLY A 156 -9.68 -5.84 3.72
C GLY A 156 -8.30 -5.84 3.07
N ARG A 157 -7.23 -5.91 3.87
CA ARG A 157 -5.84 -5.80 3.42
C ARG A 157 -5.57 -4.49 2.70
N ALA A 158 -6.04 -3.40 3.28
CA ALA A 158 -5.65 -2.07 2.87
C ALA A 158 -4.12 -1.89 2.95
N ASP A 159 -3.58 -0.93 2.21
CA ASP A 159 -2.16 -0.60 2.32
C ASP A 159 -1.95 0.42 3.45
N TYR A 160 -2.82 1.40 3.56
CA TYR A 160 -2.87 2.42 4.61
C TYR A 160 -4.27 2.51 5.20
N ILE A 161 -4.40 3.18 6.33
CA ILE A 161 -5.67 3.69 6.85
C ILE A 161 -5.60 5.21 6.79
N HIS A 162 -6.44 5.81 5.94
CA HIS A 162 -6.52 7.24 5.78
C HIS A 162 -7.39 7.87 6.87
N LEU A 163 -6.83 8.88 7.55
CA LEU A 163 -7.41 9.52 8.72
C LEU A 163 -7.63 11.01 8.46
N ASP A 164 -8.83 11.37 8.00
CA ASP A 164 -9.23 12.75 7.74
C ASP A 164 -9.53 13.49 9.04
N VAL A 165 -8.61 14.33 9.48
CA VAL A 165 -8.75 15.17 10.67
C VAL A 165 -9.26 16.54 10.28
N MET A 166 -10.39 16.93 10.82
CA MET A 166 -11.05 18.22 10.57
C MET A 166 -11.30 18.96 11.88
N ASP A 167 -10.89 20.22 11.97
CA ASP A 167 -11.00 21.04 13.18
C ASP A 167 -12.27 21.91 13.25
N GLY A 168 -13.04 21.99 12.17
CA GLY A 168 -14.19 22.88 12.08
C GLY A 168 -13.85 24.35 11.81
N GLN A 169 -12.57 24.64 11.48
CA GLN A 169 -12.08 26.00 11.17
C GLN A 169 -11.52 26.06 9.75
N PHE A 170 -10.61 25.16 9.39
CA PHE A 170 -10.12 25.04 8.01
C PHE A 170 -11.24 24.57 7.07
N VAL A 171 -12.02 23.59 7.54
CA VAL A 171 -13.25 23.13 6.88
C VAL A 171 -14.41 23.20 7.88
N PRO A 172 -15.69 23.34 7.40
CA PRO A 172 -16.85 23.52 8.31
C PRO A 172 -17.12 22.33 9.23
N ASN A 173 -16.77 21.13 8.81
CA ASN A 173 -16.99 19.91 9.57
C ASN A 173 -15.88 19.67 10.59
N LYS A 174 -16.21 18.92 11.64
CA LYS A 174 -15.28 18.43 12.63
C LYS A 174 -15.35 16.90 12.70
N THR A 175 -14.19 16.25 12.70
CA THR A 175 -14.09 14.80 12.86
C THR A 175 -13.46 14.45 14.23
N PHE A 176 -12.56 13.50 14.27
CA PHE A 176 -11.82 13.10 15.45
C PHE A 176 -10.48 13.87 15.54
N ASP A 177 -9.84 13.77 16.70
CA ASP A 177 -8.53 14.37 16.96
C ASP A 177 -7.47 13.30 17.27
N HIS A 178 -6.27 13.76 17.64
CA HIS A 178 -5.14 12.91 17.99
C HIS A 178 -5.43 11.91 19.13
N THR A 179 -6.36 12.22 20.04
CA THR A 179 -6.69 11.32 21.15
C THR A 179 -7.44 10.08 20.67
N GLU A 180 -8.25 10.22 19.62
CA GLU A 180 -8.91 9.08 18.99
C GLU A 180 -7.93 8.26 18.16
N ILE A 181 -7.03 8.90 17.40
CA ILE A 181 -5.97 8.23 16.64
C ILE A 181 -5.11 7.36 17.58
N GLN A 182 -4.73 7.88 18.74
CA GLN A 182 -3.96 7.16 19.74
C GLN A 182 -4.65 5.87 20.21
N LYS A 183 -5.98 5.90 20.38
CA LYS A 183 -6.76 4.70 20.74
C LYS A 183 -6.78 3.70 19.59
N LEU A 184 -6.99 4.18 18.35
CA LEU A 184 -7.05 3.35 17.15
C LEU A 184 -5.71 2.69 16.84
N ARG A 185 -4.59 3.32 17.18
CA ARG A 185 -3.24 2.80 16.87
C ARG A 185 -3.02 1.38 17.38
N SER A 186 -3.55 1.04 18.55
CA SER A 186 -3.42 -0.29 19.13
C SER A 186 -4.18 -1.39 18.38
N LEU A 187 -5.11 -1.04 17.49
CA LEU A 187 -5.98 -1.95 16.75
C LEU A 187 -5.42 -2.37 15.39
N SER A 188 -4.38 -1.70 14.91
CA SER A 188 -3.82 -1.96 13.57
C SER A 188 -2.30 -1.79 13.54
N LEU A 189 -1.66 -2.60 12.69
CA LEU A 189 -0.26 -2.40 12.28
C LEU A 189 -0.16 -1.79 10.88
N LEU A 190 -1.28 -1.49 10.22
CA LEU A 190 -1.27 -0.74 8.97
C LEU A 190 -0.79 0.68 9.22
N PRO A 191 -0.03 1.28 8.31
CA PRO A 191 0.34 2.68 8.43
C PRO A 191 -0.89 3.59 8.52
N PHE A 192 -0.82 4.57 9.43
CA PHE A 192 -1.81 5.62 9.57
C PHE A 192 -1.36 6.83 8.75
N ASP A 193 -2.05 7.07 7.66
CA ASP A 193 -1.90 8.23 6.81
C ASP A 193 -2.87 9.32 7.31
N THR A 194 -2.31 10.32 7.99
CA THR A 194 -3.09 11.33 8.72
C THR A 194 -3.13 12.64 7.95
N HIS A 195 -4.28 12.95 7.40
CA HIS A 195 -4.54 14.15 6.61
C HIS A 195 -5.13 15.26 7.49
N LEU A 196 -4.35 16.30 7.75
CA LEU A 196 -4.71 17.40 8.63
C LEU A 196 -5.38 18.55 7.88
N MET A 197 -6.69 18.57 7.87
CA MET A 197 -7.52 19.70 7.44
C MET A 197 -7.81 20.63 8.63
N ILE A 198 -6.73 21.27 9.14
CA ILE A 198 -6.76 22.09 10.35
C ILE A 198 -6.06 23.42 10.14
N ASN A 199 -6.49 24.44 10.85
CA ASN A 199 -5.75 25.68 10.96
C ASN A 199 -4.53 25.50 11.89
N ASP A 200 -3.45 26.23 11.59
CA ASP A 200 -2.23 26.30 12.41
C ASP A 200 -1.59 24.91 12.70
N PRO A 201 -1.29 24.12 11.65
CA PRO A 201 -0.78 22.76 11.81
C PRO A 201 0.54 22.69 12.58
N VAL A 202 1.38 23.74 12.54
CA VAL A 202 2.65 23.83 13.30
C VAL A 202 2.46 23.56 14.79
N LYS A 203 1.40 24.13 15.38
CA LYS A 203 1.12 23.95 16.82
C LYS A 203 0.59 22.57 17.16
N HIS A 204 0.01 21.87 16.21
CA HIS A 204 -0.75 20.65 16.47
C HIS A 204 -0.05 19.37 15.99
N VAL A 205 0.86 19.46 15.01
CA VAL A 205 1.51 18.29 14.38
C VAL A 205 2.13 17.34 15.40
N ARG A 206 2.75 17.88 16.46
CA ARG A 206 3.37 17.07 17.53
C ARG A 206 2.38 16.11 18.19
N ASN A 207 1.14 16.52 18.39
CA ASN A 207 0.11 15.68 19.00
C ASN A 207 -0.21 14.45 18.14
N TYR A 208 -0.19 14.59 16.80
CA TYR A 208 -0.46 13.51 15.86
C TYR A 208 0.73 12.57 15.71
N ILE A 209 1.96 13.10 15.80
CA ILE A 209 3.18 12.29 15.92
C ILE A 209 3.08 11.38 17.16
N ASP A 210 2.79 11.97 18.32
CA ASP A 210 2.71 11.25 19.59
C ASP A 210 1.50 10.28 19.63
N ALA A 211 0.48 10.50 18.82
CA ALA A 211 -0.66 9.61 18.65
C ALA A 211 -0.35 8.37 17.79
N GLY A 212 0.78 8.35 17.09
CA GLY A 212 1.24 7.21 16.31
C GLY A 212 0.83 7.25 14.83
N SER A 213 0.72 8.44 14.25
CA SER A 213 0.63 8.61 12.79
C SER A 213 1.95 8.22 12.13
N ASP A 214 1.89 7.51 11.01
CA ASP A 214 3.08 7.09 10.25
C ASP A 214 3.43 8.09 9.15
N ILE A 215 2.42 8.77 8.60
CA ILE A 215 2.56 9.87 7.64
C ILE A 215 1.63 10.98 8.10
N ILE A 216 2.07 12.22 8.03
CA ILE A 216 1.25 13.40 8.34
C ILE A 216 1.29 14.37 7.17
N THR A 217 0.12 14.66 6.63
CA THR A 217 -0.06 15.59 5.52
C THR A 217 -0.78 16.85 6.00
N VAL A 218 -0.22 18.01 5.67
CA VAL A 218 -0.80 19.32 5.94
C VAL A 218 -1.15 20.04 4.64
N HIS A 219 -2.12 20.94 4.68
CA HIS A 219 -2.52 21.71 3.53
C HIS A 219 -1.57 22.90 3.24
N ALA A 220 -1.23 23.06 1.96
CA ALA A 220 -0.42 24.21 1.49
C ALA A 220 -1.10 25.55 1.76
N GLU A 221 -2.43 25.58 1.78
CA GLU A 221 -3.24 26.78 1.97
C GLU A 221 -3.12 27.39 3.39
N VAL A 222 -2.61 26.65 4.35
CA VAL A 222 -2.40 27.10 5.75
C VAL A 222 -0.92 27.10 6.14
N CYS A 223 -0.02 26.97 5.15
CA CYS A 223 1.41 26.99 5.34
C CYS A 223 2.10 28.02 4.45
N ASP A 224 3.21 28.52 4.91
CA ASP A 224 4.26 29.17 4.12
C ASP A 224 5.56 28.39 4.23
N GLU A 225 6.60 28.83 3.53
CA GLU A 225 7.91 28.16 3.53
C GLU A 225 8.47 27.94 4.94
N SER A 226 8.33 28.93 5.84
CA SER A 226 8.86 28.86 7.20
C SER A 226 8.09 27.89 8.06
N SER A 227 6.77 27.99 8.08
CA SER A 227 5.89 27.12 8.87
C SER A 227 5.92 25.69 8.40
N PHE A 228 5.99 25.46 7.08
CA PHE A 228 6.16 24.11 6.53
C PHE A 228 7.53 23.51 6.88
N GLY A 229 8.61 24.31 6.83
CA GLY A 229 9.95 23.89 7.24
C GLY A 229 9.98 23.44 8.71
N GLU A 230 9.30 24.18 9.62
CA GLU A 230 9.19 23.80 11.03
C GLU A 230 8.41 22.47 11.22
N ILE A 231 7.38 22.23 10.42
CA ILE A 231 6.64 20.95 10.43
C ILE A 231 7.56 19.83 9.93
N CYS A 232 8.28 20.02 8.83
CA CYS A 232 9.21 19.04 8.30
C CYS A 232 10.28 18.64 9.33
N ASP A 233 10.86 19.60 10.04
CA ASP A 233 11.85 19.32 11.09
C ASP A 233 11.28 18.46 12.22
N GLN A 234 10.02 18.71 12.65
CA GLN A 234 9.35 17.92 13.68
C GLN A 234 9.07 16.49 13.20
N LEU A 235 8.57 16.31 11.97
CA LEU A 235 8.25 15.02 11.38
C LEU A 235 9.51 14.19 11.15
N HIS A 236 10.51 14.78 10.51
CA HIS A 236 11.79 14.12 10.21
C HIS A 236 12.51 13.64 11.48
N SER A 237 12.58 14.49 12.52
CA SER A 237 13.20 14.12 13.81
C SER A 237 12.47 12.97 14.51
N SER A 238 11.20 12.75 14.19
CA SER A 238 10.34 11.70 14.74
C SER A 238 10.22 10.48 13.82
N GLN A 239 10.87 10.49 12.67
CA GLN A 239 10.78 9.43 11.63
C GLN A 239 9.34 9.19 11.14
N VAL A 240 8.56 10.26 11.02
CA VAL A 240 7.20 10.28 10.48
C VAL A 240 7.26 10.84 9.06
N GLY A 241 6.56 10.20 8.13
CA GLY A 241 6.49 10.62 6.73
C GLY A 241 5.84 12.01 6.58
N ILE A 242 6.30 12.74 5.56
CA ILE A 242 5.95 14.15 5.34
C ILE A 242 5.08 14.26 4.09
N GLY A 243 3.86 14.79 4.26
CA GLY A 243 2.95 15.05 3.16
C GLY A 243 2.55 16.53 3.01
N LEU A 244 2.28 16.93 1.78
CA LEU A 244 1.70 18.23 1.45
C LEU A 244 0.42 18.04 0.63
N ALA A 245 -0.70 18.61 1.07
CA ALA A 245 -1.97 18.58 0.34
C ALA A 245 -2.27 19.89 -0.35
N ILE A 246 -2.95 19.83 -1.49
CA ILE A 246 -3.46 20.98 -2.22
C ILE A 246 -4.92 20.79 -2.61
N ASN A 247 -5.72 21.83 -2.42
CA ASN A 247 -7.13 21.88 -2.83
C ASN A 247 -7.28 21.81 -4.36
N PRO A 248 -8.49 21.50 -4.88
CA PRO A 248 -8.72 21.44 -6.33
C PRO A 248 -8.27 22.70 -7.09
N ASP A 249 -8.45 23.85 -6.50
CA ASP A 249 -8.15 25.15 -7.11
C ASP A 249 -6.76 25.70 -6.76
N THR A 250 -5.96 24.98 -5.97
CA THR A 250 -4.63 25.41 -5.54
C THR A 250 -3.54 24.67 -6.32
N ASP A 251 -2.58 25.39 -6.87
CA ASP A 251 -1.36 24.79 -7.43
C ASP A 251 -0.31 24.54 -6.35
N LEU A 252 0.69 23.71 -6.64
CA LEU A 252 1.85 23.55 -5.75
C LEU A 252 2.57 24.91 -5.65
N PRO A 253 2.75 25.43 -4.42
CA PRO A 253 3.44 26.70 -4.26
C PRO A 253 4.94 26.54 -4.57
N GLU A 254 5.54 27.58 -5.16
CA GLU A 254 6.96 27.59 -5.53
C GLU A 254 7.91 27.17 -4.40
N TRP A 255 7.57 27.53 -3.16
CA TRP A 255 8.40 27.15 -2.02
C TRP A 255 8.41 25.65 -1.75
N SER A 256 7.37 24.89 -2.16
CA SER A 256 7.28 23.45 -1.90
C SER A 256 8.38 22.65 -2.60
N TYR A 257 8.87 23.12 -3.74
CA TYR A 257 9.97 22.47 -4.47
C TYR A 257 11.30 22.46 -3.71
N LYS A 258 11.46 23.29 -2.68
CA LYS A 258 12.63 23.24 -1.77
C LYS A 258 12.63 22.02 -0.85
N PHE A 259 11.46 21.41 -0.67
CA PHE A 259 11.25 20.27 0.23
C PHE A 259 11.06 18.95 -0.52
N VAL A 260 11.13 18.96 -1.86
CA VAL A 260 10.79 17.80 -2.70
C VAL A 260 11.62 16.56 -2.38
N GLU A 261 12.87 16.72 -1.93
CA GLU A 261 13.77 15.62 -1.57
C GLU A 261 13.40 14.92 -0.25
N ILE A 262 12.57 15.56 0.57
CA ILE A 262 12.14 15.02 1.89
C ILE A 262 10.64 14.77 1.98
N LEU A 263 9.88 15.12 0.94
CA LEU A 263 8.46 14.82 0.87
C LEU A 263 8.24 13.36 0.49
N ASP A 264 7.44 12.65 1.29
CA ASP A 264 7.03 11.28 1.00
C ASP A 264 5.79 11.24 0.11
N GLN A 265 4.86 12.20 0.29
CA GLN A 265 3.64 12.26 -0.52
C GLN A 265 3.14 13.67 -0.80
N ILE A 266 2.42 13.80 -1.91
CA ILE A 266 1.61 14.98 -2.24
C ILE A 266 0.17 14.54 -2.45
N ILE A 267 -0.75 15.05 -1.61
CA ILE A 267 -2.19 14.81 -1.78
C ILE A 267 -2.76 15.83 -2.77
N VAL A 268 -3.28 15.34 -3.87
CA VAL A 268 -4.08 16.12 -4.81
C VAL A 268 -5.55 15.90 -4.49
N MET A 269 -6.19 16.91 -3.89
CA MET A 269 -7.61 16.86 -3.62
C MET A 269 -8.41 16.85 -4.93
N SER A 270 -9.27 15.87 -5.08
CA SER A 270 -10.20 15.74 -6.22
C SER A 270 -11.65 16.09 -5.86
N VAL A 271 -11.84 16.63 -4.67
CA VAL A 271 -13.07 17.26 -4.18
C VAL A 271 -12.72 18.45 -3.31
N VAL A 272 -13.66 19.34 -3.04
CA VAL A 272 -13.47 20.36 -1.99
C VAL A 272 -13.43 19.65 -0.64
N PRO A 273 -12.35 19.82 0.16
CA PRO A 273 -12.21 19.10 1.43
C PRO A 273 -13.34 19.43 2.42
N GLY A 274 -13.58 18.54 3.39
CA GLY A 274 -14.49 18.75 4.49
C GLY A 274 -15.65 17.78 4.63
N LYS A 275 -15.92 16.88 3.68
CA LYS A 275 -16.93 15.81 3.82
C LYS A 275 -16.70 14.66 2.85
N SER A 276 -17.06 13.45 3.29
CA SER A 276 -17.06 12.25 2.47
C SER A 276 -18.20 12.21 1.45
N GLY A 277 -18.09 11.36 0.42
CA GLY A 277 -19.18 11.05 -0.53
C GLY A 277 -19.41 12.08 -1.61
N GLN A 278 -18.48 12.98 -1.86
CA GLN A 278 -18.56 13.96 -2.95
C GLN A 278 -18.20 13.32 -4.30
N LYS A 279 -18.68 13.95 -5.37
CA LYS A 279 -18.32 13.57 -6.73
C LYS A 279 -16.91 14.03 -7.06
N PHE A 280 -16.14 13.18 -7.73
CA PHE A 280 -14.83 13.48 -8.29
C PHE A 280 -14.92 14.69 -9.25
N ILE A 281 -13.96 15.59 -9.16
CA ILE A 281 -13.84 16.76 -10.04
C ILE A 281 -12.99 16.34 -11.24
N GLU A 282 -13.59 16.25 -12.43
CA GLU A 282 -12.95 15.72 -13.65
C GLU A 282 -11.67 16.49 -14.06
N SER A 283 -11.59 17.79 -13.79
CA SER A 283 -10.37 18.57 -14.09
C SER A 283 -9.16 18.16 -13.24
N THR A 284 -9.37 17.35 -12.20
CA THR A 284 -8.27 16.79 -11.40
C THR A 284 -7.36 15.87 -12.21
N HIS A 285 -7.86 15.21 -13.27
CA HIS A 285 -7.05 14.41 -14.18
C HIS A 285 -5.91 15.23 -14.80
N GLU A 286 -6.24 16.38 -15.39
CA GLU A 286 -5.23 17.29 -15.96
C GLU A 286 -4.27 17.83 -14.89
N LYS A 287 -4.79 18.10 -13.70
CA LYS A 287 -3.99 18.57 -12.56
C LYS A 287 -2.97 17.51 -12.12
N ILE A 288 -3.36 16.25 -11.96
CA ILE A 288 -2.46 15.15 -11.61
C ILE A 288 -1.35 15.03 -12.65
N GLN A 289 -1.69 15.02 -13.95
CA GLN A 289 -0.71 14.91 -15.04
C GLN A 289 0.32 16.04 -15.00
N ARG A 290 -0.14 17.29 -14.79
CA ARG A 290 0.74 18.46 -14.69
C ARG A 290 1.66 18.35 -13.49
N ILE A 291 1.11 18.05 -12.30
CA ILE A 291 1.90 17.91 -11.07
C ILE A 291 2.89 16.75 -11.19
N THR A 292 2.48 15.62 -11.75
CA THR A 292 3.38 14.47 -11.99
C THR A 292 4.58 14.89 -12.84
N LYS A 293 4.34 15.66 -13.90
CA LYS A 293 5.42 16.15 -14.76
C LYS A 293 6.34 17.10 -14.00
N ASP A 294 5.77 18.08 -13.30
CA ASP A 294 6.56 19.07 -12.55
C ASP A 294 7.41 18.41 -11.45
N LEU A 295 6.86 17.43 -10.76
CA LEU A 295 7.56 16.68 -9.71
C LEU A 295 8.69 15.80 -10.29
N ASN A 296 8.47 15.17 -11.44
CA ASN A 296 9.52 14.40 -12.14
C ASN A 296 10.69 15.31 -12.56
N ASP A 297 10.39 16.52 -13.05
CA ASP A 297 11.43 17.52 -13.41
C ASP A 297 12.26 17.93 -12.18
N HIS A 298 11.68 17.86 -10.97
CA HIS A 298 12.34 18.14 -9.68
C HIS A 298 12.88 16.90 -8.97
N LYS A 299 12.85 15.71 -9.61
CA LYS A 299 13.32 14.42 -9.05
C LYS A 299 12.65 14.01 -7.74
N PHE A 300 11.37 14.24 -7.65
CA PHE A 300 10.57 13.76 -6.52
C PHE A 300 10.59 12.24 -6.45
N GLU A 301 10.98 11.70 -5.31
CA GLU A 301 11.02 10.24 -5.05
C GLU A 301 9.81 9.71 -4.29
N GLY A 302 8.94 10.61 -3.80
CA GLY A 302 7.69 10.25 -3.15
C GLY A 302 6.59 9.88 -4.15
N TYR A 303 5.35 9.97 -3.73
CA TYR A 303 4.20 9.61 -4.57
C TYR A 303 3.06 10.64 -4.50
N ILE A 304 2.21 10.63 -5.53
CA ILE A 304 0.97 11.41 -5.57
C ILE A 304 -0.14 10.55 -5.01
N GLU A 305 -0.82 11.06 -3.99
CA GLU A 305 -2.07 10.53 -3.47
C GLU A 305 -3.24 11.32 -4.02
N VAL A 306 -4.30 10.60 -4.43
CA VAL A 306 -5.53 11.21 -4.93
C VAL A 306 -6.62 11.01 -3.89
N ASP A 307 -7.12 12.12 -3.35
CA ASP A 307 -8.16 12.08 -2.32
C ASP A 307 -9.43 12.82 -2.75
N GLY A 308 -10.54 12.09 -2.67
CA GLY A 308 -11.90 12.59 -2.93
C GLY A 308 -12.60 11.97 -4.13
N GLY A 309 -13.72 11.31 -3.91
CA GLY A 309 -14.57 10.76 -4.97
C GLY A 309 -13.96 9.67 -5.83
N VAL A 310 -12.81 9.10 -5.41
CA VAL A 310 -12.17 7.96 -6.10
C VAL A 310 -13.08 6.73 -6.00
N ASN A 311 -13.27 6.06 -7.12
CA ASN A 311 -14.13 4.87 -7.25
C ASN A 311 -13.63 3.94 -8.36
N LEU A 312 -14.33 2.83 -8.61
CA LEU A 312 -13.93 1.83 -9.61
C LEU A 312 -13.90 2.35 -11.05
N GLU A 313 -14.64 3.43 -11.35
CA GLU A 313 -14.74 3.97 -12.72
C GLU A 313 -13.55 4.89 -13.04
N ASN A 314 -13.02 5.64 -12.04
CA ASN A 314 -12.01 6.66 -12.26
C ASN A 314 -10.60 6.29 -11.77
N ILE A 315 -10.45 5.33 -10.84
CA ILE A 315 -9.14 5.00 -10.25
C ILE A 315 -8.10 4.59 -11.30
N GLY A 316 -8.49 3.85 -12.33
CA GLY A 316 -7.58 3.44 -13.41
C GLY A 316 -7.04 4.64 -14.21
N ALA A 317 -7.86 5.67 -14.42
CA ALA A 317 -7.44 6.92 -15.04
C ALA A 317 -6.54 7.74 -14.11
N CYS A 318 -6.89 7.87 -12.83
CA CYS A 318 -6.04 8.55 -11.83
C CYS A 318 -4.64 7.90 -11.75
N PHE A 319 -4.56 6.58 -11.84
CA PHE A 319 -3.28 5.86 -11.91
C PHE A 319 -2.50 6.20 -13.18
N ALA A 320 -3.17 6.20 -14.35
CA ALA A 320 -2.54 6.52 -15.63
C ALA A 320 -2.01 7.97 -15.67
N ASP A 321 -2.66 8.88 -14.95
CA ASP A 321 -2.27 10.29 -14.83
C ASP A 321 -1.05 10.52 -13.92
N GLY A 322 -0.69 9.53 -13.08
CA GLY A 322 0.46 9.59 -12.20
C GLY A 322 0.17 9.37 -10.72
N GLY A 323 -1.10 9.19 -10.33
CA GLY A 323 -1.47 8.83 -8.95
C GLY A 323 -0.90 7.46 -8.57
N ARG A 324 -0.47 7.32 -7.32
CA ARG A 324 0.09 6.06 -6.78
C ARG A 324 -0.56 5.64 -5.46
N ALA A 325 -1.19 6.54 -4.72
CA ALA A 325 -2.04 6.21 -3.58
C ALA A 325 -3.46 6.72 -3.84
N PHE A 326 -4.46 5.96 -3.42
CA PHE A 326 -5.86 6.25 -3.73
C PHE A 326 -6.72 6.16 -2.50
N VAL A 327 -7.28 7.30 -2.09
CA VAL A 327 -8.16 7.37 -0.93
C VAL A 327 -9.58 6.99 -1.33
N GLY A 328 -10.09 5.93 -0.73
CA GLY A 328 -11.46 5.48 -0.94
C GLY A 328 -12.31 5.61 0.32
N GLY A 329 -13.19 6.61 0.34
CA GLY A 329 -14.17 6.80 1.42
C GLY A 329 -15.39 5.90 1.23
N SER A 330 -16.55 6.49 0.87
CA SER A 330 -17.81 5.77 0.70
C SER A 330 -17.76 4.64 -0.34
N ALA A 331 -16.89 4.76 -1.34
CA ALA A 331 -16.70 3.74 -2.36
C ALA A 331 -16.07 2.45 -1.80
N ILE A 332 -15.34 2.51 -0.68
CA ILE A 332 -14.73 1.36 -0.01
C ILE A 332 -15.45 1.09 1.33
N ILE A 333 -15.37 2.01 2.27
CA ILE A 333 -15.88 1.85 3.64
C ILE A 333 -17.42 1.78 3.66
N GLY A 334 -18.09 2.46 2.74
CA GLY A 334 -19.55 2.38 2.59
C GLY A 334 -20.06 1.01 2.10
N GLN A 335 -19.17 0.08 1.70
CA GLN A 335 -19.55 -1.23 1.21
C GLN A 335 -19.57 -2.27 2.34
N SER A 336 -20.42 -3.29 2.21
CA SER A 336 -20.52 -4.35 3.20
C SER A 336 -19.28 -5.27 3.25
N ASP A 337 -18.65 -5.50 2.12
CA ASP A 337 -17.43 -6.31 1.98
C ASP A 337 -16.25 -5.44 1.50
N VAL A 338 -15.53 -4.88 2.49
CA VAL A 338 -14.34 -4.03 2.24
C VAL A 338 -13.23 -4.81 1.52
N ARG A 339 -13.09 -6.09 1.81
CA ARG A 339 -12.06 -6.93 1.18
C ARG A 339 -12.32 -7.13 -0.30
N MET A 340 -13.56 -7.41 -0.66
CA MET A 340 -13.92 -7.60 -2.07
C MET A 340 -13.73 -6.31 -2.85
N ILE A 341 -14.18 -5.17 -2.32
CA ILE A 341 -14.07 -3.89 -3.03
C ILE A 341 -12.62 -3.42 -3.16
N ILE A 342 -11.77 -3.57 -2.14
CA ILE A 342 -10.33 -3.26 -2.25
C ILE A 342 -9.68 -4.12 -3.35
N LYS A 343 -10.06 -5.40 -3.45
CA LYS A 343 -9.59 -6.27 -4.54
C LYS A 343 -10.02 -5.75 -5.92
N GLU A 344 -11.24 -5.26 -6.04
CA GLU A 344 -11.74 -4.68 -7.30
C GLU A 344 -11.00 -3.38 -7.65
N PHE A 345 -10.77 -2.51 -6.68
CA PHE A 345 -9.94 -1.32 -6.85
C PHE A 345 -8.55 -1.67 -7.38
N ARG A 346 -7.89 -2.65 -6.76
CA ARG A 346 -6.59 -3.16 -7.23
C ARG A 346 -6.64 -3.68 -8.65
N ASN A 347 -7.68 -4.42 -9.03
CA ASN A 347 -7.84 -4.95 -10.37
C ASN A 347 -7.95 -3.84 -11.42
N GLN A 348 -8.70 -2.75 -11.13
CA GLN A 348 -8.80 -1.61 -12.05
C GLN A 348 -7.44 -0.92 -12.26
N VAL A 349 -6.67 -0.73 -11.18
CA VAL A 349 -5.32 -0.17 -11.28
C VAL A 349 -4.39 -1.11 -12.05
N LEU A 350 -4.43 -2.41 -11.77
CA LEU A 350 -3.61 -3.40 -12.47
C LEU A 350 -3.91 -3.44 -13.98
N ASP A 351 -5.17 -3.32 -14.37
CA ASP A 351 -5.53 -3.28 -15.81
C ASP A 351 -5.01 -1.99 -16.46
N SER A 352 -5.07 -0.85 -15.78
CA SER A 352 -4.48 0.39 -16.24
C SER A 352 -2.95 0.28 -16.38
N ARG A 353 -2.28 -0.27 -15.36
CA ARG A 353 -0.82 -0.53 -15.38
C ARG A 353 -0.42 -1.43 -16.54
N ARG A 354 -1.12 -2.52 -16.76
CA ARG A 354 -0.86 -3.44 -17.88
C ARG A 354 -0.94 -2.74 -19.24
N ARG A 355 -1.92 -1.83 -19.41
CA ARG A 355 -2.05 -1.03 -20.64
C ARG A 355 -0.82 -0.14 -20.86
N LEU A 356 -0.31 0.50 -19.80
CA LEU A 356 0.89 1.32 -19.86
C LEU A 356 2.13 0.47 -20.18
N LEU A 357 2.30 -0.67 -19.52
CA LEU A 357 3.45 -1.56 -19.75
C LEU A 357 3.44 -2.17 -21.17
N ILE A 358 2.28 -2.51 -21.71
CA ILE A 358 2.15 -2.98 -23.11
C ILE A 358 2.53 -1.86 -24.07
N LYS A 359 2.10 -0.61 -23.85
CA LYS A 359 2.52 0.54 -24.65
C LYS A 359 4.02 0.73 -24.57
N LYS A 360 4.60 0.70 -23.37
CA LYS A 360 6.05 0.81 -23.16
C LYS A 360 6.81 -0.28 -23.93
N ALA A 361 6.37 -1.54 -23.85
CA ALA A 361 6.98 -2.64 -24.60
C ALA A 361 6.93 -2.38 -26.11
N HIS A 362 5.80 -1.90 -26.62
CA HIS A 362 5.64 -1.56 -28.02
C HIS A 362 6.60 -0.43 -28.44
N ASP A 363 6.72 0.63 -27.64
CA ASP A 363 7.60 1.78 -27.93
C ASP A 363 9.09 1.39 -27.94
N LEU A 364 9.48 0.42 -27.09
CA LEU A 364 10.87 -0.06 -26.99
C LEU A 364 11.25 -1.07 -28.08
N GLY A 365 10.37 -1.95 -28.48
CA GLY A 365 10.72 -3.06 -29.39
C GLY A 365 9.58 -3.56 -30.27
N GLY A 366 8.53 -2.77 -30.47
CA GLY A 366 7.38 -3.11 -31.31
C GLY A 366 6.60 -4.33 -30.82
N ILE A 367 5.86 -4.94 -31.74
CA ILE A 367 5.00 -6.09 -31.44
C ILE A 367 5.78 -7.31 -30.92
N ASP A 368 7.03 -7.47 -31.34
CA ASP A 368 7.86 -8.62 -30.94
C ASP A 368 8.16 -8.55 -29.44
N LEU A 369 8.47 -7.36 -28.91
CA LEU A 369 8.71 -7.19 -27.48
C LEU A 369 7.41 -7.29 -26.67
N VAL A 370 6.28 -6.81 -27.20
CA VAL A 370 4.96 -7.00 -26.58
C VAL A 370 4.64 -8.49 -26.43
N ASN A 371 4.79 -9.26 -27.51
CA ASN A 371 4.54 -10.70 -27.48
C ASN A 371 5.48 -11.42 -26.51
N LYS A 372 6.75 -11.08 -26.55
CA LYS A 372 7.76 -11.63 -25.63
C LYS A 372 7.39 -11.35 -24.15
N TRP A 373 7.00 -10.13 -23.82
CA TRP A 373 6.61 -9.77 -22.45
C TRP A 373 5.33 -10.53 -22.02
N ILE A 374 4.32 -10.63 -22.90
CA ILE A 374 3.11 -11.41 -22.63
C ILE A 374 3.44 -12.89 -22.41
N ASP A 375 4.38 -13.45 -23.17
CA ASP A 375 4.77 -14.86 -23.07
C ASP A 375 5.52 -15.23 -21.78
N LEU A 376 6.04 -14.24 -21.03
CA LEU A 376 6.61 -14.46 -19.71
C LEU A 376 5.56 -14.80 -18.64
N HIS A 377 4.31 -14.43 -18.89
CA HIS A 377 3.22 -14.71 -17.94
C HIS A 377 2.79 -16.19 -18.08
N VAL A 378 2.48 -16.79 -16.93
CA VAL A 378 2.00 -18.18 -16.87
C VAL A 378 0.68 -18.31 -17.66
N VAL A 379 0.54 -19.39 -18.41
CA VAL A 379 -0.69 -19.69 -19.18
C VAL A 379 -1.91 -19.66 -18.25
N GLY A 380 -2.97 -18.95 -18.67
CA GLY A 380 -4.23 -18.85 -17.94
C GLY A 380 -4.85 -17.45 -18.06
N LYS A 381 -5.82 -17.15 -17.18
CA LYS A 381 -6.61 -15.91 -17.23
C LYS A 381 -5.79 -14.61 -17.29
N LYS A 382 -4.61 -14.56 -16.65
CA LYS A 382 -3.73 -13.39 -16.70
C LYS A 382 -3.20 -13.17 -18.11
N LYS A 383 -2.63 -14.21 -18.74
CA LYS A 383 -2.09 -14.14 -20.10
C LYS A 383 -3.17 -13.81 -21.14
N ASP A 384 -4.34 -14.43 -21.02
CA ASP A 384 -5.49 -14.16 -21.91
C ASP A 384 -5.95 -12.70 -21.79
N GLY A 385 -5.96 -12.14 -20.57
CA GLY A 385 -6.27 -10.73 -20.32
C GLY A 385 -5.26 -9.79 -20.99
N LEU A 386 -3.96 -10.08 -20.93
CA LEU A 386 -2.91 -9.28 -21.58
C LEU A 386 -3.02 -9.31 -23.10
N ILE A 387 -3.31 -10.48 -23.68
CA ILE A 387 -3.57 -10.63 -25.11
C ILE A 387 -4.78 -9.77 -25.53
N GLN A 388 -5.84 -9.79 -24.74
CA GLN A 388 -7.03 -8.99 -25.02
C GLN A 388 -6.70 -7.48 -24.94
N ILE A 389 -5.97 -7.02 -23.95
CA ILE A 389 -5.53 -5.62 -23.81
C ILE A 389 -4.66 -5.21 -25.01
N ALA A 390 -3.70 -6.05 -25.44
CA ALA A 390 -2.86 -5.75 -26.59
C ALA A 390 -3.70 -5.58 -27.88
N LYS A 391 -4.72 -6.42 -28.07
CA LYS A 391 -5.68 -6.29 -29.19
C LYS A 391 -6.47 -4.99 -29.13
N GLU A 392 -6.97 -4.62 -27.95
CA GLU A 392 -7.72 -3.36 -27.75
C GLU A 392 -6.85 -2.13 -28.04
N LEU A 393 -5.54 -2.22 -27.79
CA LEU A 393 -4.56 -1.17 -28.10
C LEU A 393 -4.12 -1.17 -29.57
N GLY A 394 -4.58 -2.12 -30.39
CA GLY A 394 -4.23 -2.24 -31.80
C GLY A 394 -2.87 -2.92 -32.05
N PHE A 395 -2.30 -3.56 -31.04
CA PHE A 395 -1.06 -4.31 -31.14
C PHE A 395 -1.37 -5.80 -31.35
N GLN A 396 -1.31 -6.25 -32.61
CA GLN A 396 -1.55 -7.65 -32.99
C GLN A 396 -0.40 -8.20 -33.85
#